data_75d3f39940cbbd4ed35f1d5f971616a8
#
_entry.id   75d3f39940cbbd4ed35f1d5f971616a8
#
_cell.length_a   1.000
_cell.length_b   1.000
_cell.length_c   1.000
_cell.angle_alpha   90.00
_cell.angle_beta   90.00
_cell.angle_gamma   90.00
#
_symmetry.space_group_name_H-M   'P 1'
#
loop_
_entity.id
_entity.type
_entity.pdbx_description
1 polymer ?
#
loop_
_entity_poly.entity_id
_entity_poly.type
_entity_poly.pdbx_seq_one_letter_code
_entity_poly.pdbx_strand_id
1 'polypeptide(L)'
;MRVAFVTTIDDEAIEDDVDLDLEKLAFAAAGLELHLAPWEDESVEWTSFDLVVVRTPWNYVEHLPAFRRWLAGLDATTRLWNPAPVIEWNLDKRYLLDLSSRGVAIVPTAYIDSVAEFRDSVSSIETGEFILKPSISAGSRLTGRFSVGDPHAESLAMQIIGAGLIVMVQPLASSVDHLGEIGTVVFDGEVSHSFRKGPILASGGELIGGAYREDISPIRAPDDVLALVREASAVATDHLRAMQWMGRDEELLYARFDVVRLDDRSPALLEAELFEPCFFLPTDPAAVDRFVTAVLARLAG
;
A
#
# COMPACT_ATOMS: atom_id res chain seq x y z
N MET A 1 -13.17 24.14 -7.10
CA MET A 1 -13.59 22.72 -7.06
C MET A 1 -13.24 22.17 -5.71
N ARG A 2 -14.14 21.33 -5.15
CA ARG A 2 -14.02 20.76 -3.81
C ARG A 2 -13.49 19.32 -3.92
N VAL A 3 -12.36 19.05 -3.26
CA VAL A 3 -11.74 17.70 -3.24
C VAL A 3 -11.78 17.20 -1.80
N ALA A 4 -12.28 15.97 -1.60
CA ALA A 4 -12.21 15.30 -0.30
C ALA A 4 -11.00 14.38 -0.27
N PHE A 5 -10.17 14.52 0.76
CA PHE A 5 -9.25 13.48 1.18
C PHE A 5 -9.93 12.64 2.25
N VAL A 6 -10.13 11.37 1.94
CA VAL A 6 -10.68 10.42 2.89
C VAL A 6 -9.62 10.10 3.92
N THR A 7 -9.95 10.37 5.18
CA THR A 7 -9.10 10.14 6.35
C THR A 7 -9.82 9.24 7.35
N THR A 8 -9.28 9.09 8.54
CA THR A 8 -9.94 8.55 9.73
C THR A 8 -10.30 9.66 10.71
N ILE A 9 -11.14 9.34 11.70
CA ILE A 9 -11.39 10.22 12.87
C ILE A 9 -10.23 10.20 13.88
N ASP A 10 -9.22 9.37 13.69
CA ASP A 10 -8.06 9.25 14.55
C ASP A 10 -7.08 10.41 14.27
N ASP A 11 -7.01 11.35 15.21
CA ASP A 11 -6.16 12.53 15.09
C ASP A 11 -4.67 12.16 15.03
N GLU A 12 -4.23 11.10 15.74
CA GLU A 12 -2.82 10.65 15.71
C GLU A 12 -2.44 10.17 14.31
N ALA A 13 -3.31 9.43 13.63
CA ALA A 13 -3.06 8.98 12.26
C ALA A 13 -2.97 10.15 11.27
N ILE A 14 -3.71 11.23 11.49
CA ILE A 14 -3.65 12.43 10.66
C ILE A 14 -2.38 13.23 10.95
N GLU A 15 -1.95 13.30 12.21
CA GLU A 15 -0.70 13.98 12.61
C GLU A 15 0.54 13.25 12.08
N ASP A 16 0.46 11.94 11.91
CA ASP A 16 1.55 11.12 11.34
C ASP A 16 1.65 11.24 9.80
N ASP A 17 0.65 11.85 9.12
CA ASP A 17 0.69 12.06 7.66
C ASP A 17 1.71 13.15 7.28
N VAL A 18 2.90 12.72 6.92
CA VAL A 18 4.02 13.61 6.55
C VAL A 18 3.80 14.36 5.23
N ASP A 19 2.80 13.97 4.43
CA ASP A 19 2.49 14.57 3.13
C ASP A 19 1.48 15.71 3.24
N LEU A 20 0.62 15.66 4.23
CA LEU A 20 -0.61 16.46 4.32
C LEU A 20 -0.38 17.97 4.25
N ASP A 21 0.65 18.48 4.89
CA ASP A 21 0.92 19.93 4.87
C ASP A 21 1.36 20.44 3.50
N LEU A 22 2.17 19.64 2.78
CA LEU A 22 2.56 19.95 1.41
C LEU A 22 1.36 19.88 0.47
N GLU A 23 0.50 18.86 0.64
CA GLU A 23 -0.74 18.70 -0.13
C GLU A 23 -1.69 19.88 0.09
N LYS A 24 -1.95 20.29 1.32
CA LYS A 24 -2.81 21.44 1.63
C LYS A 24 -2.31 22.73 0.94
N LEU A 25 -1.00 22.98 1.01
CA LEU A 25 -0.42 24.18 0.38
C LEU A 25 -0.54 24.13 -1.14
N ALA A 26 -0.23 23.00 -1.77
CA ALA A 26 -0.26 22.86 -3.22
C ALA A 26 -1.69 22.90 -3.78
N PHE A 27 -2.65 22.27 -3.12
CA PHE A 27 -4.07 22.32 -3.51
C PHE A 27 -4.62 23.73 -3.41
N ALA A 28 -4.32 24.45 -2.32
CA ALA A 28 -4.72 25.84 -2.17
C ALA A 28 -4.10 26.74 -3.27
N ALA A 29 -2.81 26.54 -3.60
CA ALA A 29 -2.14 27.26 -4.68
C ALA A 29 -2.77 27.00 -6.06
N ALA A 30 -3.29 25.78 -6.28
CA ALA A 30 -4.02 25.39 -7.49
C ALA A 30 -5.49 25.86 -7.51
N GLY A 31 -5.96 26.55 -6.48
CA GLY A 31 -7.35 26.98 -6.36
C GLY A 31 -8.34 25.86 -6.07
N LEU A 32 -7.88 24.76 -5.52
CA LEU A 32 -8.69 23.62 -5.07
C LEU A 32 -9.00 23.78 -3.59
N GLU A 33 -10.26 23.51 -3.22
CA GLU A 33 -10.72 23.49 -1.83
C GLU A 33 -10.58 22.06 -1.30
N LEU A 34 -9.55 21.82 -0.48
CA LEU A 34 -9.28 20.51 0.08
C LEU A 34 -10.01 20.34 1.42
N HIS A 35 -10.74 19.24 1.55
CA HIS A 35 -11.46 18.85 2.76
C HIS A 35 -10.93 17.53 3.28
N LEU A 36 -10.59 17.45 4.57
CA LEU A 36 -10.36 16.18 5.25
C LEU A 36 -11.70 15.62 5.68
N ALA A 37 -12.03 14.43 5.23
CA ALA A 37 -13.33 13.80 5.45
C ALA A 37 -13.12 12.37 6.01
N PRO A 38 -13.37 12.17 7.33
CA PRO A 38 -13.25 10.85 7.92
C PRO A 38 -14.27 9.88 7.32
N TRP A 39 -13.83 8.69 6.95
CA TRP A 39 -14.72 7.67 6.37
C TRP A 39 -15.76 7.15 7.37
N GLU A 40 -15.51 7.28 8.67
CA GLU A 40 -16.42 6.88 9.75
C GLU A 40 -17.53 7.92 10.03
N ASP A 41 -17.38 9.14 9.54
CA ASP A 41 -18.37 10.22 9.79
C ASP A 41 -19.54 10.09 8.83
N GLU A 42 -20.66 9.56 9.35
CA GLU A 42 -21.91 9.40 8.59
C GLU A 42 -22.54 10.72 8.12
N SER A 43 -22.09 11.87 8.67
CA SER A 43 -22.59 13.18 8.28
C SER A 43 -21.95 13.73 7.00
N VAL A 44 -20.90 13.09 6.49
CA VAL A 44 -20.22 13.52 5.28
C VAL A 44 -21.06 13.26 4.03
N GLU A 45 -21.43 14.32 3.34
CA GLU A 45 -22.15 14.25 2.06
C GLU A 45 -21.15 14.07 0.91
N TRP A 46 -20.75 12.84 0.63
CA TRP A 46 -19.73 12.50 -0.38
C TRP A 46 -20.04 13.03 -1.78
N THR A 47 -21.31 13.08 -2.15
CA THR A 47 -21.78 13.62 -3.44
C THR A 47 -21.60 15.14 -3.56
N SER A 48 -21.26 15.83 -2.48
CA SER A 48 -21.00 17.27 -2.49
C SER A 48 -19.60 17.63 -2.98
N PHE A 49 -18.72 16.64 -3.16
CA PHE A 49 -17.35 16.84 -3.65
C PHE A 49 -17.26 16.58 -5.16
N ASP A 50 -16.43 17.38 -5.84
CA ASP A 50 -16.11 17.20 -7.25
C ASP A 50 -15.21 15.97 -7.49
N LEU A 51 -14.41 15.61 -6.46
CA LEU A 51 -13.53 14.44 -6.45
C LEU A 51 -13.33 13.94 -5.01
N VAL A 52 -13.28 12.63 -4.85
CA VAL A 52 -12.92 11.95 -3.59
C VAL A 52 -11.67 11.13 -3.80
N VAL A 53 -10.68 11.28 -2.92
CA VAL A 53 -9.38 10.60 -2.98
C VAL A 53 -9.11 9.97 -1.63
N VAL A 54 -8.88 8.67 -1.58
CA VAL A 54 -8.54 8.00 -0.32
C VAL A 54 -7.07 8.25 0.00
N ARG A 55 -6.77 8.77 1.21
CA ARG A 55 -5.39 9.11 1.60
C ARG A 55 -4.95 8.44 2.88
N THR A 56 -5.62 8.69 3.99
CA THR A 56 -5.19 8.25 5.33
C THR A 56 -6.30 7.56 6.12
N PRO A 57 -6.96 6.51 5.57
CA PRO A 57 -8.00 5.77 6.29
C PRO A 57 -7.41 4.70 7.23
N TRP A 58 -6.20 4.87 7.74
CA TRP A 58 -5.30 3.83 8.24
C TRP A 58 -5.82 2.97 9.38
N ASN A 59 -6.90 3.35 10.05
CA ASN A 59 -7.60 2.51 11.02
C ASN A 59 -8.56 1.48 10.39
N TYR A 60 -8.70 1.46 9.04
CA TYR A 60 -9.65 0.58 8.33
C TYR A 60 -9.44 -0.91 8.63
N VAL A 61 -8.20 -1.32 8.91
CA VAL A 61 -7.86 -2.73 9.22
C VAL A 61 -8.55 -3.23 10.50
N GLU A 62 -8.80 -2.34 11.45
CA GLU A 62 -9.52 -2.64 12.70
C GLU A 62 -11.04 -2.68 12.49
N HIS A 63 -11.51 -2.00 11.46
CA HIS A 63 -12.92 -1.81 11.15
C HIS A 63 -13.29 -2.30 9.75
N LEU A 64 -12.58 -3.29 9.22
CA LEU A 64 -12.67 -3.73 7.83
C LEU A 64 -14.11 -3.96 7.31
N PRO A 65 -15.03 -4.62 8.06
CA PRO A 65 -16.41 -4.75 7.59
C PRO A 65 -17.16 -3.42 7.46
N ALA A 66 -16.84 -2.43 8.30
CA ALA A 66 -17.43 -1.10 8.21
C ALA A 66 -16.86 -0.31 7.04
N PHE A 67 -15.54 -0.34 6.86
CA PHE A 67 -14.86 0.30 5.74
C PHE A 67 -15.38 -0.23 4.39
N ARG A 68 -15.54 -1.53 4.25
CA ARG A 68 -16.12 -2.15 3.04
C ARG A 68 -17.56 -1.70 2.76
N ARG A 69 -18.39 -1.57 3.81
CA ARG A 69 -19.76 -1.03 3.64
C ARG A 69 -19.75 0.42 3.19
N TRP A 70 -18.89 1.24 3.79
CA TRP A 70 -18.70 2.63 3.37
C TRP A 70 -18.24 2.70 1.92
N LEU A 71 -17.22 1.95 1.54
CA LEU A 71 -16.66 1.90 0.19
C LEU A 71 -17.71 1.51 -0.86
N ALA A 72 -18.51 0.48 -0.58
CA ALA A 72 -19.59 0.05 -1.46
C ALA A 72 -20.69 1.11 -1.60
N GLY A 73 -20.91 1.93 -0.57
CA GLY A 73 -21.85 3.04 -0.61
C GLY A 73 -21.39 4.21 -1.47
N LEU A 74 -20.07 4.43 -1.57
CA LEU A 74 -19.50 5.52 -2.38
C LEU A 74 -19.60 5.25 -3.88
N ASP A 75 -19.38 4.02 -4.32
CA ASP A 75 -19.22 3.68 -5.75
C ASP A 75 -20.43 4.08 -6.60
N ALA A 76 -21.63 4.10 -6.04
CA ALA A 76 -22.86 4.39 -6.78
C ALA A 76 -23.08 5.89 -7.07
N THR A 77 -22.43 6.81 -6.35
CA THR A 77 -22.83 8.24 -6.34
C THR A 77 -21.66 9.21 -6.31
N THR A 78 -20.43 8.76 -6.21
CA THR A 78 -19.27 9.58 -5.89
C THR A 78 -18.16 9.39 -6.92
N ARG A 79 -17.49 10.48 -7.31
CA ARG A 79 -16.29 10.42 -8.16
C ARG A 79 -15.09 10.03 -7.31
N LEU A 80 -14.95 8.75 -7.02
CA LEU A 80 -13.84 8.19 -6.24
C LEU A 80 -12.66 7.80 -7.14
N TRP A 81 -11.44 8.22 -6.77
CA TRP A 81 -10.17 7.82 -7.38
C TRP A 81 -9.12 7.45 -6.32
N ASN A 82 -8.56 6.22 -6.38
CA ASN A 82 -8.89 5.17 -7.36
C ASN A 82 -10.28 4.57 -7.08
N PRO A 83 -10.94 3.94 -8.08
CA PRO A 83 -12.32 3.44 -7.92
C PRO A 83 -12.47 2.36 -6.85
N ALA A 84 -13.67 2.26 -6.25
CA ALA A 84 -13.96 1.31 -5.16
C ALA A 84 -13.58 -0.15 -5.45
N PRO A 85 -13.83 -0.72 -6.65
CA PRO A 85 -13.39 -2.09 -6.94
C PRO A 85 -11.86 -2.26 -6.94
N VAL A 86 -11.12 -1.22 -7.29
CA VAL A 86 -9.65 -1.22 -7.23
C VAL A 86 -9.18 -1.27 -5.78
N ILE A 87 -9.80 -0.45 -4.92
CA ILE A 87 -9.51 -0.44 -3.48
C ILE A 87 -9.83 -1.80 -2.87
N GLU A 88 -11.00 -2.36 -3.14
CA GLU A 88 -11.41 -3.67 -2.62
C GLU A 88 -10.42 -4.79 -3.03
N TRP A 89 -9.95 -4.79 -4.28
CA TRP A 89 -8.95 -5.73 -4.75
C TRP A 89 -7.61 -5.53 -4.05
N ASN A 90 -7.19 -4.28 -3.87
CA ASN A 90 -5.90 -3.94 -3.28
C ASN A 90 -5.86 -4.10 -1.74
N LEU A 91 -7.02 -4.13 -1.06
CA LEU A 91 -7.11 -4.41 0.39
C LEU A 91 -6.40 -5.71 0.79
N ASP A 92 -6.48 -6.74 -0.05
CA ASP A 92 -5.90 -8.06 0.24
C ASP A 92 -4.65 -8.28 -0.62
N LYS A 93 -3.50 -8.40 0.02
CA LYS A 93 -2.19 -8.57 -0.64
C LYS A 93 -2.09 -9.84 -1.51
N ARG A 94 -3.15 -10.66 -1.57
CA ARG A 94 -3.27 -11.72 -2.57
C ARG A 94 -3.34 -11.19 -4.00
N TYR A 95 -3.58 -9.88 -4.22
CA TYR A 95 -3.43 -9.23 -5.53
C TYR A 95 -2.03 -9.46 -6.13
N LEU A 96 -1.01 -9.72 -5.30
CA LEU A 96 0.33 -10.07 -5.79
C LEU A 96 0.32 -11.35 -6.62
N LEU A 97 -0.57 -12.32 -6.34
CA LEU A 97 -0.74 -13.52 -7.16
C LEU A 97 -1.26 -13.18 -8.56
N ASP A 98 -2.19 -12.24 -8.66
CA ASP A 98 -2.72 -11.78 -9.94
C ASP A 98 -1.62 -11.11 -10.79
N LEU A 99 -0.79 -10.27 -10.17
CA LEU A 99 0.36 -9.64 -10.82
C LEU A 99 1.40 -10.68 -11.24
N SER A 100 1.75 -11.60 -10.34
CA SER A 100 2.73 -12.66 -10.61
C SER A 100 2.28 -13.60 -11.74
N SER A 101 0.99 -13.94 -11.79
CA SER A 101 0.42 -14.77 -12.85
C SER A 101 0.53 -14.14 -14.24
N ARG A 102 0.78 -12.82 -14.30
CA ARG A 102 0.98 -12.01 -15.52
C ARG A 102 2.43 -11.64 -15.76
N GLY A 103 3.37 -12.25 -15.01
CA GLY A 103 4.80 -12.10 -15.24
C GLY A 103 5.54 -11.13 -14.35
N VAL A 104 4.85 -10.35 -13.49
CA VAL A 104 5.51 -9.44 -12.54
C VAL A 104 6.32 -10.25 -11.53
N ALA A 105 7.60 -9.93 -11.38
CA ALA A 105 8.45 -10.53 -10.37
C ALA A 105 8.03 -10.04 -8.98
N ILE A 106 7.58 -10.95 -8.12
CA ILE A 106 7.19 -10.67 -6.74
C ILE A 106 8.11 -11.40 -5.76
N VAL A 107 8.16 -10.94 -4.51
CA VAL A 107 8.77 -11.72 -3.42
C VAL A 107 8.00 -13.04 -3.30
N PRO A 108 8.68 -14.21 -3.32
CA PRO A 108 8.03 -15.50 -3.12
C PRO A 108 7.18 -15.50 -1.86
N THR A 109 5.90 -15.83 -1.98
CA THR A 109 4.94 -15.71 -0.87
C THR A 109 4.04 -16.93 -0.82
N ALA A 110 3.96 -17.58 0.36
CA ALA A 110 2.93 -18.56 0.65
C ALA A 110 1.77 -17.88 1.39
N TYR A 111 0.54 -18.21 1.00
CA TYR A 111 -0.69 -17.72 1.63
C TYR A 111 -1.36 -18.90 2.33
N ILE A 112 -1.64 -18.76 3.64
CA ILE A 112 -1.94 -19.85 4.55
C ILE A 112 -3.15 -19.48 5.39
N ASP A 113 -4.09 -20.42 5.53
CA ASP A 113 -5.29 -20.26 6.34
C ASP A 113 -5.39 -21.28 7.51
N SER A 114 -4.41 -22.18 7.63
CA SER A 114 -4.37 -23.20 8.68
C SER A 114 -2.98 -23.34 9.30
N VAL A 115 -2.94 -23.74 10.58
CA VAL A 115 -1.66 -23.98 11.29
C VAL A 115 -0.89 -25.16 10.68
N ALA A 116 -1.58 -26.13 10.10
CA ALA A 116 -0.94 -27.27 9.43
C ALA A 116 -0.15 -26.80 8.20
N GLU A 117 -0.78 -26.00 7.33
CA GLU A 117 -0.11 -25.42 6.17
C GLU A 117 1.03 -24.47 6.57
N PHE A 118 0.88 -23.74 7.69
CA PHE A 118 1.97 -22.91 8.21
C PHE A 118 3.22 -23.75 8.50
N ARG A 119 3.07 -24.86 9.22
CA ARG A 119 4.19 -25.76 9.56
C ARG A 119 4.84 -26.35 8.31
N ASP A 120 4.03 -26.75 7.33
CA ASP A 120 4.52 -27.30 6.07
C ASP A 120 5.28 -26.24 5.28
N SER A 121 4.75 -25.03 5.19
CA SER A 121 5.39 -23.91 4.50
C SER A 121 6.73 -23.53 5.13
N VAL A 122 6.79 -23.35 6.45
CA VAL A 122 8.03 -22.98 7.15
C VAL A 122 9.07 -24.08 7.04
N SER A 123 8.65 -25.37 7.04
CA SER A 123 9.58 -26.48 6.87
C SER A 123 10.25 -26.54 5.50
N SER A 124 9.68 -25.88 4.49
CA SER A 124 10.24 -25.78 3.14
C SER A 124 11.22 -24.61 2.96
N ILE A 125 11.34 -23.72 3.95
CA ILE A 125 12.29 -22.60 3.91
C ILE A 125 13.69 -23.14 4.24
N GLU A 126 14.57 -23.15 3.23
CA GLU A 126 15.94 -23.72 3.36
C GLU A 126 16.87 -22.85 4.19
N THR A 127 16.64 -21.56 4.30
CA THR A 127 17.53 -20.60 4.95
C THR A 127 16.83 -19.76 6.00
N GLY A 128 17.33 -19.86 7.18
CA GLY A 128 17.40 -18.97 8.33
C GLY A 128 16.16 -18.23 8.74
N GLU A 129 15.69 -17.28 8.00
CA GLU A 129 14.69 -16.31 8.47
C GLU A 129 13.56 -16.08 7.45
N PHE A 130 12.40 -15.71 7.96
CA PHE A 130 11.21 -15.38 7.17
C PHE A 130 10.40 -14.27 7.83
N ILE A 131 9.59 -13.61 7.01
CA ILE A 131 8.60 -12.62 7.44
C ILE A 131 7.23 -13.29 7.48
N LEU A 132 6.48 -12.99 8.52
CA LEU A 132 5.10 -13.40 8.71
C LEU A 132 4.24 -12.16 8.91
N LYS A 133 3.18 -12.03 8.12
CA LYS A 133 2.24 -10.91 8.17
C LYS A 133 0.86 -11.32 7.68
N PRO A 134 -0.23 -10.63 8.06
CA PRO A 134 -1.55 -10.89 7.46
C PRO A 134 -1.64 -10.34 6.04
N SER A 135 -2.48 -10.95 5.20
CA SER A 135 -2.72 -10.48 3.83
C SER A 135 -3.47 -9.14 3.77
N ILE A 136 -4.22 -8.82 4.81
CA ILE A 136 -4.88 -7.51 4.98
C ILE A 136 -4.28 -6.85 6.21
N SER A 137 -3.49 -5.81 5.99
CA SER A 137 -2.81 -5.07 7.07
C SER A 137 -2.33 -3.72 6.58
N ALA A 138 -2.26 -2.74 7.49
CA ALA A 138 -1.58 -1.47 7.35
C ALA A 138 -0.61 -1.27 8.53
N GLY A 139 0.41 -0.42 8.36
CA GLY A 139 1.34 -0.03 9.42
C GLY A 139 2.11 -1.19 10.05
N SER A 140 2.47 -2.23 9.29
CA SER A 140 3.21 -3.41 9.77
C SER A 140 2.57 -4.15 10.95
N ARG A 141 1.28 -3.98 11.18
CA ARG A 141 0.56 -4.64 12.26
C ARG A 141 0.55 -6.16 12.09
N LEU A 142 0.75 -6.91 13.18
CA LEU A 142 0.85 -8.38 13.19
C LEU A 142 1.93 -8.90 12.23
N THR A 143 3.00 -8.13 12.06
CA THR A 143 4.15 -8.50 11.23
C THR A 143 5.32 -8.88 12.12
N GLY A 144 6.02 -9.95 11.78
CA GLY A 144 7.18 -10.41 12.54
C GLY A 144 8.24 -11.06 11.64
N ARG A 145 9.51 -10.99 12.09
CA ARG A 145 10.66 -11.65 11.49
C ARG A 145 11.12 -12.78 12.42
N PHE A 146 11.16 -13.99 11.90
CA PHE A 146 11.43 -15.18 12.67
C PHE A 146 12.48 -16.05 12.00
N SER A 147 13.23 -16.79 12.83
CA SER A 147 14.05 -17.90 12.36
C SER A 147 13.19 -19.17 12.24
N VAL A 148 13.58 -20.07 11.34
CA VAL A 148 12.96 -21.42 11.25
C VAL A 148 13.10 -22.11 12.60
N GLY A 149 11.99 -22.59 13.16
CA GLY A 149 11.93 -23.23 14.47
C GLY A 149 11.65 -22.31 15.65
N ASP A 150 11.46 -21.00 15.41
CA ASP A 150 11.04 -20.09 16.48
C ASP A 150 9.56 -20.33 16.86
N PRO A 151 9.26 -20.68 18.12
CA PRO A 151 7.89 -20.99 18.54
C PRO A 151 6.96 -19.76 18.52
N HIS A 152 7.50 -18.52 18.56
CA HIS A 152 6.71 -17.31 18.50
C HIS A 152 6.06 -17.11 17.12
N ALA A 153 6.70 -17.61 16.06
CA ALA A 153 6.15 -17.56 14.71
C ALA A 153 4.80 -18.28 14.60
N GLU A 154 4.70 -19.49 15.16
CA GLU A 154 3.43 -20.23 15.18
C GLU A 154 2.37 -19.51 16.02
N SER A 155 2.76 -18.90 17.13
CA SER A 155 1.85 -18.12 17.96
C SER A 155 1.26 -16.94 17.20
N LEU A 156 2.08 -16.19 16.44
CA LEU A 156 1.62 -15.10 15.59
C LEU A 156 0.73 -15.61 14.45
N ALA A 157 1.11 -16.72 13.80
CA ALA A 157 0.27 -17.32 12.76
C ALA A 157 -1.12 -17.72 13.31
N MET A 158 -1.17 -18.33 14.50
CA MET A 158 -2.43 -18.66 15.17
C MET A 158 -3.27 -17.43 15.49
N GLN A 159 -2.65 -16.33 15.89
CA GLN A 159 -3.34 -15.07 16.16
C GLN A 159 -3.95 -14.49 14.89
N ILE A 160 -3.23 -14.48 13.78
CA ILE A 160 -3.72 -13.99 12.48
C ILE A 160 -4.88 -14.86 11.99
N ILE A 161 -4.72 -16.20 11.99
CA ILE A 161 -5.76 -17.15 11.59
C ILE A 161 -6.99 -17.03 12.50
N GLY A 162 -6.77 -16.90 13.81
CA GLY A 162 -7.84 -16.71 14.80
C GLY A 162 -8.65 -15.44 14.60
N ALA A 163 -8.06 -14.42 13.99
CA ALA A 163 -8.74 -13.20 13.55
C ALA A 163 -9.48 -13.37 12.20
N GLY A 164 -9.46 -14.54 11.58
CA GLY A 164 -10.09 -14.81 10.29
C GLY A 164 -9.30 -14.26 9.10
N LEU A 165 -8.02 -13.97 9.28
CA LEU A 165 -7.13 -13.43 8.25
C LEU A 165 -6.23 -14.54 7.66
N ILE A 166 -5.79 -14.31 6.42
CA ILE A 166 -4.80 -15.15 5.74
C ILE A 166 -3.40 -14.74 6.18
N VAL A 167 -2.57 -15.71 6.50
CA VAL A 167 -1.15 -15.51 6.82
C VAL A 167 -0.34 -15.50 5.52
N MET A 168 0.52 -14.50 5.36
CA MET A 168 1.58 -14.48 4.37
C MET A 168 2.89 -14.91 5.01
N VAL A 169 3.57 -15.89 4.39
CA VAL A 169 4.94 -16.30 4.76
C VAL A 169 5.85 -15.99 3.60
N GLN A 170 6.87 -15.17 3.84
CA GLN A 170 7.83 -14.72 2.85
C GLN A 170 9.26 -15.03 3.35
N PRO A 171 10.09 -15.77 2.61
CA PRO A 171 11.51 -15.85 2.93
C PRO A 171 12.11 -14.45 3.04
N LEU A 172 12.98 -14.22 4.02
CA LEU A 172 13.62 -12.93 4.18
C LEU A 172 14.57 -12.67 3.01
N ALA A 173 14.38 -11.56 2.31
CA ALA A 173 15.37 -11.03 1.40
C ALA A 173 16.48 -10.38 2.24
N SER A 174 17.65 -11.04 2.36
CA SER A 174 18.74 -10.60 3.24
C SER A 174 19.28 -9.20 2.91
N SER A 175 19.07 -8.74 1.69
CA SER A 175 19.43 -7.40 1.23
C SER A 175 18.69 -6.28 1.97
N VAL A 176 17.51 -6.54 2.53
CA VAL A 176 16.70 -5.53 3.24
C VAL A 176 17.47 -4.94 4.42
N ASP A 177 18.28 -5.75 5.14
CA ASP A 177 19.08 -5.29 6.29
C ASP A 177 20.12 -4.21 5.91
N HIS A 178 20.53 -4.16 4.64
CA HIS A 178 21.60 -3.25 4.19
C HIS A 178 21.12 -2.23 3.15
N LEU A 179 20.22 -2.63 2.28
CA LEU A 179 19.72 -1.80 1.21
C LEU A 179 18.38 -1.15 1.55
N GLY A 180 17.62 -1.75 2.48
CA GLY A 180 16.24 -1.37 2.75
C GLY A 180 15.32 -1.77 1.60
N GLU A 181 14.13 -1.15 1.60
CA GLU A 181 13.14 -1.22 0.53
C GLU A 181 13.20 0.05 -0.33
N ILE A 182 12.83 -0.04 -1.58
CA ILE A 182 12.71 1.10 -2.49
C ILE A 182 11.24 1.33 -2.79
N GLY A 183 10.68 2.38 -2.19
CA GLY A 183 9.35 2.88 -2.53
C GLY A 183 9.44 3.78 -3.77
N THR A 184 8.54 3.55 -4.74
CA THR A 184 8.44 4.38 -5.94
C THR A 184 6.99 4.79 -6.14
N VAL A 185 6.76 6.09 -6.19
CA VAL A 185 5.43 6.68 -6.40
C VAL A 185 5.19 6.93 -7.87
N VAL A 186 3.98 6.60 -8.30
CA VAL A 186 3.46 6.80 -9.66
C VAL A 186 2.23 7.68 -9.56
N PHE A 187 2.15 8.72 -10.38
CA PHE A 187 0.95 9.56 -10.55
C PHE A 187 0.52 9.52 -12.00
N ASP A 188 -0.76 9.22 -12.25
CA ASP A 188 -1.35 9.18 -13.58
C ASP A 188 -0.55 8.30 -14.57
N GLY A 189 -0.11 7.12 -14.10
CA GLY A 189 0.69 6.18 -14.88
C GLY A 189 2.18 6.51 -15.00
N GLU A 190 2.63 7.69 -14.57
CA GLU A 190 4.01 8.16 -14.71
C GLU A 190 4.78 8.09 -13.38
N VAL A 191 6.02 7.58 -13.44
CA VAL A 191 6.90 7.55 -12.26
C VAL A 191 7.21 8.96 -11.81
N SER A 192 6.89 9.25 -10.55
CA SER A 192 7.10 10.56 -9.93
C SER A 192 8.47 10.64 -9.23
N HIS A 193 8.66 9.87 -8.19
CA HIS A 193 9.87 9.90 -7.36
C HIS A 193 10.06 8.57 -6.65
N SER A 194 11.24 8.39 -6.06
CA SER A 194 11.56 7.20 -5.27
C SER A 194 12.28 7.58 -3.99
N PHE A 195 12.09 6.76 -2.97
CA PHE A 195 12.74 6.89 -1.68
C PHE A 195 13.17 5.51 -1.17
N ARG A 196 14.11 5.50 -0.26
CA ARG A 196 14.53 4.31 0.46
C ARG A 196 13.83 4.28 1.82
N LYS A 197 13.28 3.12 2.17
CA LYS A 197 12.79 2.77 3.50
C LYS A 197 13.85 1.92 4.19
N GLY A 198 14.34 2.35 5.34
CA GLY A 198 15.28 1.58 6.17
C GLY A 198 14.65 0.27 6.65
N PRO A 199 15.47 -0.68 7.15
CA PRO A 199 14.95 -1.95 7.65
C PRO A 199 14.06 -1.72 8.88
N ILE A 200 12.85 -2.28 8.83
CA ILE A 200 11.81 -2.10 9.87
C ILE A 200 11.92 -3.16 10.97
N LEU A 201 12.34 -4.38 10.62
CA LEU A 201 12.36 -5.52 11.52
C LEU A 201 13.80 -5.89 11.88
N ALA A 202 14.19 -5.70 13.14
CA ALA A 202 15.41 -6.31 13.66
C ALA A 202 15.23 -7.83 13.76
N SER A 203 16.33 -8.60 13.60
CA SER A 203 16.31 -10.05 13.81
C SER A 203 15.75 -10.39 15.19
N GLY A 204 14.70 -11.21 15.26
CA GLY A 204 14.01 -11.55 16.49
C GLY A 204 13.08 -10.46 17.04
N GLY A 205 12.78 -9.42 16.27
CA GLY A 205 11.86 -8.34 16.64
C GLY A 205 10.46 -8.54 16.06
N GLU A 206 9.45 -8.59 16.94
CA GLU A 206 8.06 -8.36 16.57
C GLU A 206 7.82 -6.85 16.56
N LEU A 207 7.18 -6.32 15.49
CA LEU A 207 6.52 -5.02 15.58
C LEU A 207 5.15 -5.23 16.23
N ILE A 208 5.09 -4.95 17.52
CA ILE A 208 3.82 -4.85 18.23
C ILE A 208 3.38 -3.39 18.16
N GLY A 209 2.41 -3.14 17.27
CA GLY A 209 1.57 -1.94 17.30
C GLY A 209 2.28 -0.59 17.20
N GLY A 210 2.31 -0.01 16.03
CA GLY A 210 1.95 1.38 15.78
C GLY A 210 2.94 2.51 16.03
N ALA A 211 4.05 2.35 16.70
CA ALA A 211 4.98 3.45 16.97
C ALA A 211 6.33 3.25 16.27
N TYR A 212 6.29 3.04 14.96
CA TYR A 212 7.49 2.90 14.16
C TYR A 212 7.72 4.16 13.31
N ARG A 213 8.86 4.82 13.51
CA ARG A 213 9.32 5.88 12.60
C ARG A 213 10.14 5.23 11.49
N GLU A 214 9.60 5.26 10.28
CA GLU A 214 10.33 4.82 9.10
C GLU A 214 11.55 5.70 8.84
N ASP A 215 12.73 5.07 8.64
CA ASP A 215 13.94 5.78 8.20
C ASP A 215 13.85 5.99 6.67
N ILE A 216 13.29 7.13 6.28
CA ILE A 216 13.02 7.48 4.89
C ILE A 216 14.09 8.43 4.37
N SER A 217 14.64 8.11 3.22
CA SER A 217 15.63 8.98 2.54
C SER A 217 15.40 9.04 1.02
N PRO A 218 15.59 10.20 0.39
CA PRO A 218 15.42 10.33 -1.05
C PRO A 218 16.50 9.52 -1.79
N ILE A 219 16.12 8.83 -2.86
CA ILE A 219 17.07 8.17 -3.76
C ILE A 219 16.65 8.33 -5.22
N ARG A 220 17.62 8.16 -6.11
CA ARG A 220 17.34 7.79 -7.49
C ARG A 220 17.29 6.27 -7.58
N ALA A 221 16.11 5.69 -7.81
CA ALA A 221 15.99 4.25 -7.95
C ALA A 221 16.81 3.74 -9.14
N PRO A 222 17.43 2.55 -9.03
CA PRO A 222 18.12 1.89 -10.14
C PRO A 222 17.19 1.62 -11.33
N ASP A 223 17.73 1.60 -12.54
CA ASP A 223 16.94 1.46 -13.76
C ASP A 223 16.17 0.14 -13.84
N ASP A 224 16.71 -0.95 -13.29
CA ASP A 224 16.04 -2.25 -13.21
C ASP A 224 14.85 -2.25 -12.22
N VAL A 225 14.96 -1.51 -11.13
CA VAL A 225 13.84 -1.28 -10.19
C VAL A 225 12.74 -0.47 -10.87
N LEU A 226 13.11 0.63 -11.57
CA LEU A 226 12.15 1.44 -12.32
C LEU A 226 11.48 0.66 -13.46
N ALA A 227 12.21 -0.28 -14.09
CA ALA A 227 11.64 -1.16 -15.11
C ALA A 227 10.58 -2.08 -14.51
N LEU A 228 10.85 -2.71 -13.36
CA LEU A 228 9.87 -3.53 -12.64
C LEU A 228 8.64 -2.72 -12.19
N VAL A 229 8.85 -1.51 -11.67
CA VAL A 229 7.73 -0.64 -11.25
C VAL A 229 6.82 -0.28 -12.44
N ARG A 230 7.40 0.10 -13.59
CA ARG A 230 6.61 0.38 -14.80
C ARG A 230 5.85 -0.85 -15.29
N GLU A 231 6.50 -2.02 -15.27
CA GLU A 231 5.85 -3.29 -15.61
C GLU A 231 4.71 -3.60 -14.66
N ALA A 232 4.93 -3.52 -13.33
CA ALA A 232 3.92 -3.79 -12.32
C ALA A 232 2.73 -2.82 -12.43
N SER A 233 3.00 -1.53 -12.65
CA SER A 233 1.97 -0.49 -12.85
C SER A 233 1.14 -0.78 -14.11
N ALA A 234 1.78 -1.06 -15.25
CA ALA A 234 1.10 -1.38 -16.49
C ALA A 234 0.25 -2.67 -16.37
N VAL A 235 0.82 -3.73 -15.79
CA VAL A 235 0.11 -5.01 -15.58
C VAL A 235 -1.07 -4.84 -14.63
N ALA A 236 -0.92 -4.07 -13.54
CA ALA A 236 -2.04 -3.75 -12.64
C ALA A 236 -3.14 -3.01 -13.38
N THR A 237 -2.82 -1.92 -14.08
CA THR A 237 -3.78 -1.12 -14.82
C THR A 237 -4.51 -1.95 -15.90
N ASP A 238 -3.79 -2.76 -16.66
CA ASP A 238 -4.40 -3.64 -17.66
C ASP A 238 -5.31 -4.70 -17.03
N HIS A 239 -4.94 -5.24 -15.86
CA HIS A 239 -5.83 -6.13 -15.10
C HIS A 239 -7.11 -5.43 -14.70
N LEU A 240 -7.02 -4.23 -14.11
CA LEU A 240 -8.16 -3.46 -13.63
C LEU A 240 -9.11 -3.05 -14.78
N ARG A 241 -8.55 -2.70 -15.93
CA ARG A 241 -9.32 -2.43 -17.16
C ARG A 241 -10.01 -3.69 -17.70
N ALA A 242 -9.31 -4.85 -17.69
CA ALA A 242 -9.88 -6.13 -18.12
C ALA A 242 -11.04 -6.57 -17.22
N MET A 243 -10.97 -6.26 -15.91
CA MET A 243 -12.07 -6.48 -14.96
C MET A 243 -13.18 -5.46 -15.06
N GLN A 244 -13.04 -4.43 -15.91
CA GLN A 244 -13.98 -3.31 -16.05
C GLN A 244 -14.16 -2.48 -14.76
N TRP A 245 -13.12 -2.46 -13.90
CA TRP A 245 -13.10 -1.65 -12.69
C TRP A 245 -12.57 -0.24 -12.93
N MET A 246 -11.94 -0.03 -14.07
CA MET A 246 -11.50 1.26 -14.59
C MET A 246 -11.91 1.42 -16.06
N GLY A 247 -12.05 2.65 -16.52
CA GLY A 247 -12.26 2.95 -17.93
C GLY A 247 -11.09 2.53 -18.81
N ARG A 248 -11.34 2.31 -20.09
CA ARG A 248 -10.33 1.79 -21.03
C ARG A 248 -9.08 2.66 -21.14
N ASP A 249 -9.27 3.97 -21.08
CA ASP A 249 -8.21 4.97 -21.24
C ASP A 249 -7.84 5.65 -19.91
N GLU A 250 -8.34 5.11 -18.78
CA GLU A 250 -8.03 5.63 -17.45
C GLU A 250 -6.77 5.01 -16.89
N GLU A 251 -5.98 5.82 -16.18
CA GLU A 251 -4.83 5.40 -15.39
C GLU A 251 -5.17 5.46 -13.89
N LEU A 252 -4.42 4.73 -13.05
CA LEU A 252 -4.47 4.96 -11.61
C LEU A 252 -4.07 6.40 -11.31
N LEU A 253 -4.86 7.10 -10.50
CA LEU A 253 -4.52 8.48 -10.09
C LEU A 253 -3.18 8.51 -9.38
N TYR A 254 -2.95 7.52 -8.53
CA TYR A 254 -1.71 7.31 -7.80
C TYR A 254 -1.53 5.84 -7.47
N ALA A 255 -0.26 5.46 -7.28
CA ALA A 255 0.16 4.19 -6.72
C ALA A 255 1.54 4.34 -6.08
N ARG A 256 1.86 3.47 -5.10
CA ARG A 256 3.22 3.25 -4.61
C ARG A 256 3.57 1.78 -4.77
N PHE A 257 4.74 1.53 -5.31
CA PHE A 257 5.30 0.18 -5.47
C PHE A 257 6.55 0.07 -4.61
N ASP A 258 6.54 -0.85 -3.66
CA ASP A 258 7.65 -1.13 -2.77
C ASP A 258 8.41 -2.36 -3.30
N VAL A 259 9.69 -2.19 -3.58
CA VAL A 259 10.57 -3.17 -4.23
C VAL A 259 11.73 -3.50 -3.32
N VAL A 260 12.06 -4.78 -3.21
CA VAL A 260 13.26 -5.29 -2.54
C VAL A 260 14.16 -6.00 -3.55
N ARG A 261 15.41 -6.24 -3.17
CA ARG A 261 16.30 -7.12 -3.92
C ARG A 261 16.32 -8.50 -3.28
N LEU A 262 16.09 -9.52 -4.07
CA LEU A 262 16.27 -10.91 -3.65
C LEU A 262 17.78 -11.23 -3.47
N ASP A 263 18.09 -12.41 -2.94
CA ASP A 263 19.48 -12.81 -2.67
C ASP A 263 20.36 -12.93 -3.94
N ASP A 264 19.73 -13.18 -5.08
CA ASP A 264 20.38 -13.13 -6.41
C ASP A 264 20.53 -11.71 -6.96
N ARG A 265 20.14 -10.69 -6.18
CA ARG A 265 20.12 -9.27 -6.49
C ARG A 265 19.07 -8.83 -7.51
N SER A 266 18.19 -9.70 -7.99
CA SER A 266 17.08 -9.32 -8.83
C SER A 266 16.08 -8.47 -8.05
N PRO A 267 15.45 -7.44 -8.65
CA PRO A 267 14.37 -6.70 -8.00
C PRO A 267 13.10 -7.56 -7.99
N ALA A 268 12.36 -7.48 -6.86
CA ALA A 268 11.07 -8.13 -6.72
C ALA A 268 10.09 -7.19 -6.01
N LEU A 269 8.86 -7.16 -6.48
CA LEU A 269 7.78 -6.39 -5.87
C LEU A 269 7.42 -7.02 -4.52
N LEU A 270 7.49 -6.22 -3.47
CA LEU A 270 7.09 -6.59 -2.12
C LEU A 270 5.61 -6.24 -1.87
N GLU A 271 5.20 -5.07 -2.35
CA GLU A 271 3.87 -4.51 -2.15
C GLU A 271 3.53 -3.48 -3.23
N ALA A 272 2.23 -3.30 -3.52
CA ALA A 272 1.68 -2.21 -4.30
C ALA A 272 0.52 -1.59 -3.52
N GLU A 273 0.61 -0.31 -3.18
CA GLU A 273 -0.45 0.42 -2.49
C GLU A 273 -1.16 1.34 -3.48
N LEU A 274 -2.45 1.07 -3.71
CA LEU A 274 -3.25 1.77 -4.71
C LEU A 274 -4.31 2.70 -4.11
N PHE A 275 -4.43 2.77 -2.78
CA PHE A 275 -5.47 3.62 -2.18
C PHE A 275 -5.05 4.38 -0.92
N GLU A 276 -4.01 3.96 -0.20
CA GLU A 276 -3.62 4.58 1.06
C GLU A 276 -2.12 4.89 1.22
N PRO A 277 -1.32 5.00 0.15
CA PRO A 277 0.11 5.15 0.32
C PRO A 277 0.46 6.51 0.93
N CYS A 278 1.38 6.52 1.88
CA CYS A 278 2.19 7.68 2.11
C CYS A 278 3.10 7.90 0.88
N PHE A 279 3.08 9.09 0.31
CA PHE A 279 3.89 9.42 -0.85
C PHE A 279 5.31 9.83 -0.45
N PHE A 280 5.52 10.16 0.83
CA PHE A 280 6.78 10.71 1.34
C PHE A 280 7.25 11.92 0.53
N LEU A 281 6.34 12.86 0.25
CA LEU A 281 6.59 14.10 -0.50
C LEU A 281 7.77 14.92 0.04
N PRO A 282 8.11 14.92 1.34
CA PRO A 282 9.32 15.59 1.84
C PRO A 282 10.62 15.09 1.19
N THR A 283 10.65 13.89 0.59
CA THR A 283 11.83 13.37 -0.14
C THR A 283 12.01 14.01 -1.53
N ASP A 284 10.91 14.47 -2.13
CA ASP A 284 10.88 15.26 -3.38
C ASP A 284 9.70 16.25 -3.33
N PRO A 285 9.87 17.41 -2.71
CA PRO A 285 8.76 18.38 -2.55
C PRO A 285 8.10 18.81 -3.87
N ALA A 286 8.80 18.71 -5.00
CA ALA A 286 8.21 19.00 -6.32
C ALA A 286 7.23 17.90 -6.79
N ALA A 287 7.19 16.75 -6.13
CA ALA A 287 6.25 15.67 -6.44
C ALA A 287 4.80 16.07 -6.16
N VAL A 288 4.56 16.99 -5.21
CA VAL A 288 3.20 17.45 -4.91
C VAL A 288 2.55 18.15 -6.12
N ASP A 289 3.32 18.90 -6.91
CA ASP A 289 2.80 19.57 -8.12
C ASP A 289 2.39 18.54 -9.19
N ARG A 290 3.11 17.40 -9.28
CA ARG A 290 2.75 16.29 -10.16
C ARG A 290 1.44 15.64 -9.72
N PHE A 291 1.26 15.44 -8.42
CA PHE A 291 0.01 14.92 -7.86
C PHE A 291 -1.17 15.86 -8.12
N VAL A 292 -1.00 17.16 -7.84
CA VAL A 292 -2.03 18.18 -8.14
C VAL A 292 -2.38 18.20 -9.63
N THR A 293 -1.40 18.08 -10.53
CA THR A 293 -1.63 18.00 -11.98
C THR A 293 -2.48 16.79 -12.34
N ALA A 294 -2.20 15.63 -11.76
CA ALA A 294 -3.00 14.42 -11.98
C ALA A 294 -4.44 14.58 -11.46
N VAL A 295 -4.63 15.22 -10.29
CA VAL A 295 -5.95 15.53 -9.74
C VAL A 295 -6.73 16.48 -10.66
N LEU A 296 -6.08 17.55 -11.15
CA LEU A 296 -6.72 18.51 -12.08
C LEU A 296 -7.14 17.84 -13.38
N ALA A 297 -6.35 16.90 -13.91
CA ALA A 297 -6.73 16.13 -15.09
C ALA A 297 -8.02 15.33 -14.85
N ARG A 298 -8.21 14.73 -13.67
CA ARG A 298 -9.43 14.01 -13.30
C ARG A 298 -10.64 14.95 -13.13
N LEU A 299 -10.41 16.16 -12.63
CA LEU A 299 -11.47 17.17 -12.45
C LEU A 299 -11.94 17.78 -13.78
N ALA A 300 -11.10 17.77 -14.81
CA ALA A 300 -11.42 18.33 -16.13
C ALA A 300 -12.20 17.35 -17.03
N GLY A 301 -12.16 16.05 -16.78
CA GLY A 301 -12.90 14.99 -17.50
C GLY A 301 -14.19 14.64 -16.78
#